data_b8f16f4498247313d9866dbdd2541423
#
_entry.id   b8f16f4498247313d9866dbdd2541423
#
_cell.length_a   1.000
_cell.length_b   1.000
_cell.length_c   1.000
_cell.angle_alpha   90.00
_cell.angle_beta   90.00
_cell.angle_gamma   90.00
#
_symmetry.space_group_name_H-M   'P 1'
#
loop_
_entity.id
_entity.type
_entity.pdbx_description
1 polymer ?
#
loop_
_entity_poly.entity_id
_entity_poly.type
_entity_poly.pdbx_seq_one_letter_code
_entity_poly.pdbx_strand_id
1 'polypeptide(L)'
;EVYTLQVRPLGLTKKISKKLDDKINLRLEKLKKKIQIKFKKWNTVYGQMPDWNPAEIIGQNPYPLLSSLYKTLVLDSAWIKARNIMGYSNRIKEKNLMLLFLGQSFIDVRKSFISFIPQKIPVYLEKKLVNFYVSNLKSNPSLHDKIEFDIAINCFVFDFEKRIKELCPKLLNQKEIIILKKNYNEILNKNLLFKDQGSIDYNLKKIEKLNQSYNDLKKEKDIKKILDFTINYGIIPFSILARHAFIAENLLRSLVRLNILNNYDVENFKFNLETITSKFILDCDLLAKNLMSFNKFKRIYGHLRPGTYDINSKNYSSFQKDFFARKNLEIKNKKKFKLDKIKVKKIEKLLKSNNIKLNFSQFFNYLKKGFESREYSKLIFTKNVDLILKKIAQLAKSKNLSKKKISFLTIEDLTHQKFNKLSKERILNKIKKQENEHKINCNIKLPLLLIDPTGVDVIPFQVSSPNF
;
A
#
# COMPACT_ATOMS: atom_id res chain seq x y z
N GLU A 1 0.96 30.05 15.42
CA GLU A 1 1.21 28.57 15.50
C GLU A 1 2.10 28.06 14.36
N VAL A 2 2.01 28.59 13.15
CA VAL A 2 2.85 28.16 12.02
C VAL A 2 4.34 28.48 12.25
N TYR A 3 4.65 29.55 12.96
CA TYR A 3 6.04 29.95 13.24
C TYR A 3 6.73 29.11 14.30
N THR A 4 6.01 28.55 15.26
CA THR A 4 6.59 27.70 16.31
C THR A 4 6.99 26.33 15.80
N LEU A 5 6.42 25.84 14.73
CA LEU A 5 6.81 24.56 14.09
C LEU A 5 8.06 24.68 13.20
N GLN A 6 8.45 25.91 12.82
CA GLN A 6 9.64 26.17 11.99
C GLN A 6 10.93 26.35 12.80
N VAL A 7 10.84 26.70 14.05
CA VAL A 7 12.02 26.89 14.91
C VAL A 7 12.41 25.54 15.50
N ARG A 8 13.27 24.79 14.81
CA ARG A 8 14.02 23.74 15.52
C ARG A 8 14.87 24.42 16.59
N PRO A 9 14.78 24.00 17.86
CA PRO A 9 15.74 24.42 18.85
C PRO A 9 17.13 24.01 18.34
N LEU A 10 17.98 24.96 18.01
CA LEU A 10 19.37 24.75 17.57
C LEU A 10 20.20 23.91 18.56
N GLY A 11 19.71 23.69 19.79
CA GLY A 11 20.33 22.87 20.82
C GLY A 11 20.11 21.37 20.77
N LEU A 12 19.24 20.86 19.86
CA LEU A 12 18.95 19.42 19.73
C LEU A 12 19.64 18.73 18.55
N THR A 13 20.47 19.43 17.78
CA THR A 13 21.33 18.79 16.79
C THR A 13 22.47 18.09 17.51
N LYS A 14 22.44 16.76 17.58
CA LYS A 14 23.61 15.97 17.92
C LYS A 14 24.77 16.48 17.08
N LYS A 15 25.85 16.98 17.70
CA LYS A 15 27.08 17.33 16.98
C LYS A 15 27.54 16.08 16.23
N ILE A 16 27.41 16.09 14.92
CA ILE A 16 27.90 15.04 14.04
C ILE A 16 29.40 15.22 13.95
N SER A 17 30.19 14.16 14.15
CA SER A 17 31.64 14.25 13.99
C SER A 17 31.97 14.59 12.54
N LYS A 18 33.02 15.41 12.29
CA LYS A 18 33.49 15.78 10.95
C LYS A 18 33.63 14.56 10.03
N LYS A 19 34.20 13.47 10.54
CA LYS A 19 34.35 12.20 9.83
C LYS A 19 33.03 11.58 9.38
N LEU A 20 31.93 11.75 10.14
CA LEU A 20 30.61 11.25 9.77
C LEU A 20 29.97 12.19 8.76
N ASP A 21 30.16 13.50 8.90
CA ASP A 21 29.68 14.51 7.95
C ASP A 21 30.28 14.32 6.56
N ASP A 22 31.60 14.14 6.47
CA ASP A 22 32.30 13.83 5.21
C ASP A 22 31.72 12.57 4.52
N LYS A 23 31.41 11.53 5.31
CA LYS A 23 30.79 10.30 4.77
C LYS A 23 29.37 10.53 4.26
N ILE A 24 28.59 11.38 4.95
CA ILE A 24 27.22 11.74 4.53
C ILE A 24 27.29 12.51 3.21
N ASN A 25 28.13 13.55 3.14
CA ASN A 25 28.27 14.39 1.96
C ASN A 25 28.71 13.56 0.73
N LEU A 26 29.69 12.68 0.89
CA LEU A 26 30.11 11.76 -0.17
C LEU A 26 28.96 10.86 -0.68
N ARG A 27 28.07 10.41 0.23
CA ARG A 27 26.91 9.58 -0.15
C ARG A 27 25.85 10.38 -0.88
N LEU A 28 25.58 11.60 -0.42
CA LEU A 28 24.64 12.51 -1.09
C LEU A 28 25.10 12.83 -2.50
N GLU A 29 26.39 13.15 -2.69
CA GLU A 29 26.95 13.39 -4.03
C GLU A 29 26.86 12.17 -4.97
N LYS A 30 27.15 10.97 -4.46
CA LYS A 30 26.97 9.73 -5.22
C LYS A 30 25.49 9.49 -5.56
N LEU A 31 24.58 9.81 -4.64
CA LEU A 31 23.15 9.69 -4.88
C LEU A 31 22.68 10.67 -5.94
N LYS A 32 23.11 11.94 -5.90
CA LYS A 32 22.78 12.97 -6.91
C LYS A 32 23.14 12.49 -8.32
N LYS A 33 24.38 12.02 -8.51
CA LYS A 33 24.83 11.47 -9.80
C LYS A 33 23.97 10.30 -10.27
N LYS A 34 23.65 9.35 -9.38
CA LYS A 34 22.79 8.20 -9.68
C LYS A 34 21.38 8.60 -10.07
N ILE A 35 20.79 9.56 -9.34
CA ILE A 35 19.45 10.06 -9.59
C ILE A 35 19.41 10.85 -10.89
N GLN A 36 20.40 11.68 -11.16
CA GLN A 36 20.51 12.46 -12.40
C GLN A 36 20.45 11.58 -13.66
N ILE A 37 21.16 10.45 -13.66
CA ILE A 37 21.09 9.48 -14.76
C ILE A 37 19.66 8.93 -14.92
N LYS A 38 18.99 8.61 -13.81
CA LYS A 38 17.63 8.09 -13.83
C LYS A 38 16.60 9.12 -14.32
N PHE A 39 16.71 10.38 -13.90
CA PHE A 39 15.83 11.45 -14.34
C PHE A 39 15.98 11.73 -15.84
N LYS A 40 17.24 11.80 -16.36
CA LYS A 40 17.49 11.95 -17.80
C LYS A 40 16.87 10.83 -18.62
N LYS A 41 16.97 9.57 -18.13
CA LYS A 41 16.48 8.40 -18.86
C LYS A 41 14.96 8.26 -18.84
N TRP A 42 14.29 8.56 -17.72
CA TRP A 42 12.90 8.12 -17.50
C TRP A 42 11.89 9.26 -17.31
N ASN A 43 12.32 10.52 -17.16
CA ASN A 43 11.43 11.65 -16.81
C ASN A 43 10.38 11.24 -15.78
N THR A 44 10.83 10.80 -14.61
CA THR A 44 9.97 10.34 -13.52
C THR A 44 10.07 11.24 -12.28
N VAL A 45 9.36 10.88 -11.25
CA VAL A 45 9.44 11.42 -9.89
C VAL A 45 9.57 10.23 -8.95
N TYR A 46 10.32 10.39 -7.87
CA TYR A 46 10.44 9.37 -6.83
C TYR A 46 9.80 9.86 -5.54
N GLY A 47 8.85 9.10 -5.00
CA GLY A 47 8.12 9.49 -3.79
C GLY A 47 8.12 8.40 -2.72
N GLN A 48 8.11 8.80 -1.44
CA GLN A 48 8.04 7.87 -0.32
C GLN A 48 6.60 7.48 0.03
N MET A 49 5.62 8.31 -0.33
CA MET A 49 4.21 8.13 0.05
C MET A 49 3.24 7.77 -1.10
N PRO A 50 3.55 7.97 -2.39
CA PRO A 50 2.58 7.68 -3.44
C PRO A 50 2.31 6.18 -3.58
N ASP A 51 1.07 5.86 -3.98
CA ASP A 51 0.53 4.52 -4.25
C ASP A 51 0.66 3.59 -3.01
N TRP A 52 1.68 2.79 -2.91
CA TRP A 52 1.85 1.78 -1.84
C TRP A 52 2.42 2.32 -0.52
N ASN A 53 2.61 3.61 -0.38
CA ASN A 53 3.05 4.32 0.83
C ASN A 53 4.13 3.60 1.64
N PRO A 54 5.31 3.29 1.07
CA PRO A 54 6.32 2.52 1.80
C PRO A 54 6.79 3.24 3.08
N ALA A 55 6.88 4.56 3.10
CA ALA A 55 7.30 5.29 4.29
C ALA A 55 6.32 5.13 5.47
N GLU A 56 5.02 4.99 5.20
CA GLU A 56 4.01 4.73 6.22
C GLU A 56 4.05 3.26 6.70
N ILE A 57 4.21 2.32 5.76
CA ILE A 57 4.10 0.88 6.05
C ILE A 57 5.35 0.33 6.72
N ILE A 58 6.54 0.75 6.27
CA ILE A 58 7.83 0.22 6.74
C ILE A 58 8.74 1.26 7.38
N GLY A 59 8.28 2.51 7.49
CA GLY A 59 9.04 3.62 8.05
C GLY A 59 10.05 4.23 7.08
N GLN A 60 10.62 5.37 7.49
CA GLN A 60 11.56 6.12 6.65
C GLN A 60 12.95 5.45 6.58
N ASN A 61 13.40 4.82 7.67
CA ASN A 61 14.71 4.16 7.75
C ASN A 61 14.55 2.68 8.13
N PRO A 62 13.93 1.85 7.26
CA PRO A 62 13.69 0.45 7.55
C PRO A 62 14.99 -0.35 7.60
N TYR A 63 15.02 -1.41 8.42
CA TYR A 63 16.09 -2.40 8.36
C TYR A 63 16.10 -3.10 6.98
N PRO A 64 17.27 -3.57 6.51
CA PRO A 64 17.38 -4.27 5.23
C PRO A 64 16.40 -5.43 5.05
N LEU A 65 16.18 -6.24 6.09
CA LEU A 65 15.20 -7.34 6.04
C LEU A 65 13.78 -6.82 5.82
N LEU A 66 13.38 -5.80 6.56
CA LEU A 66 12.05 -5.22 6.49
C LEU A 66 11.77 -4.62 5.12
N SER A 67 12.69 -3.82 4.57
CA SER A 67 12.55 -3.21 3.25
C SER A 67 12.57 -4.25 2.11
N SER A 68 13.46 -5.25 2.17
CA SER A 68 13.54 -6.29 1.15
C SER A 68 12.33 -7.23 1.20
N LEU A 69 11.83 -7.59 2.39
CA LEU A 69 10.65 -8.41 2.54
C LEU A 69 9.40 -7.72 1.98
N TYR A 70 9.20 -6.43 2.29
CA TYR A 70 8.10 -5.64 1.73
C TYR A 70 8.21 -5.53 0.20
N LYS A 71 9.40 -5.22 -0.30
CA LYS A 71 9.69 -5.15 -1.73
C LYS A 71 9.38 -6.46 -2.44
N THR A 72 9.90 -7.59 -1.95
CA THR A 72 9.71 -8.91 -2.56
C THR A 72 8.26 -9.36 -2.54
N LEU A 73 7.55 -9.18 -1.42
CA LEU A 73 6.15 -9.58 -1.32
C LEU A 73 5.25 -8.73 -2.22
N VAL A 74 5.44 -7.41 -2.26
CA VAL A 74 4.47 -6.49 -2.86
C VAL A 74 5.00 -5.85 -4.14
N LEU A 75 6.19 -5.23 -4.12
CA LEU A 75 6.61 -4.21 -5.07
C LEU A 75 7.56 -4.70 -6.19
N ASP A 76 8.01 -5.97 -6.16
CA ASP A 76 8.80 -6.53 -7.26
C ASP A 76 7.92 -6.94 -8.45
N SER A 77 6.84 -7.66 -8.21
CA SER A 77 5.99 -8.13 -9.32
C SER A 77 4.51 -8.32 -8.96
N ALA A 78 4.15 -8.47 -7.70
CA ALA A 78 2.78 -8.77 -7.30
C ALA A 78 1.83 -7.63 -7.65
N TRP A 79 2.23 -6.38 -7.39
CA TRP A 79 1.47 -5.17 -7.68
C TRP A 79 1.07 -5.04 -9.17
N ILE A 80 2.02 -5.29 -10.09
CA ILE A 80 1.75 -5.16 -11.53
C ILE A 80 0.97 -6.36 -12.07
N LYS A 81 1.20 -7.56 -11.54
CA LYS A 81 0.38 -8.74 -11.88
C LYS A 81 -1.08 -8.50 -11.51
N ALA A 82 -1.35 -7.95 -10.32
CA ALA A 82 -2.71 -7.61 -9.90
C ALA A 82 -3.37 -6.60 -10.85
N ARG A 83 -2.63 -5.53 -11.22
CA ARG A 83 -3.12 -4.51 -12.17
C ARG A 83 -3.43 -5.12 -13.55
N ASN A 84 -2.55 -5.98 -14.06
CA ASN A 84 -2.74 -6.65 -15.37
C ASN A 84 -3.95 -7.58 -15.38
N ILE A 85 -4.16 -8.34 -14.31
CA ILE A 85 -5.35 -9.22 -14.18
C ILE A 85 -6.62 -8.39 -14.30
N MET A 86 -6.65 -7.21 -13.70
CA MET A 86 -7.80 -6.31 -13.75
C MET A 86 -7.99 -5.62 -15.12
N GLY A 87 -6.99 -5.60 -16.00
CA GLY A 87 -7.04 -4.99 -17.32
C GLY A 87 -6.31 -3.65 -17.46
N TYR A 88 -5.47 -3.30 -16.48
CA TYR A 88 -4.59 -2.13 -16.55
C TYR A 88 -3.31 -2.43 -17.33
N SER A 89 -2.59 -1.38 -17.74
CA SER A 89 -1.39 -1.46 -18.58
C SER A 89 -0.28 -2.30 -17.96
N ASN A 90 0.35 -3.14 -18.80
CA ASN A 90 1.52 -3.94 -18.48
C ASN A 90 2.78 -3.46 -19.24
N ARG A 91 2.73 -2.29 -19.84
CA ARG A 91 3.82 -1.72 -20.67
C ARG A 91 5.01 -1.23 -19.84
N ILE A 92 5.26 -1.89 -18.73
CA ILE A 92 6.38 -1.60 -17.81
C ILE A 92 7.44 -2.68 -17.98
N LYS A 93 8.62 -2.28 -18.50
CA LYS A 93 9.74 -3.20 -18.74
C LYS A 93 10.32 -3.74 -17.43
N GLU A 94 10.63 -2.85 -16.50
CA GLU A 94 11.17 -3.20 -15.17
C GLU A 94 10.03 -3.26 -14.14
N LYS A 95 9.72 -4.44 -13.64
CA LYS A 95 8.55 -4.69 -12.78
C LYS A 95 8.69 -4.17 -11.35
N ASN A 96 9.92 -3.96 -10.86
CA ASN A 96 10.13 -3.41 -9.53
C ASN A 96 9.67 -1.95 -9.46
N LEU A 97 8.74 -1.67 -8.56
CA LEU A 97 8.20 -0.34 -8.34
C LEU A 97 9.04 0.46 -7.34
N MET A 98 9.57 -0.21 -6.32
CA MET A 98 10.30 0.43 -5.23
C MET A 98 11.80 0.43 -5.47
N LEU A 99 12.42 1.59 -5.22
CA LEU A 99 13.86 1.81 -5.20
C LEU A 99 14.32 2.19 -3.79
N LEU A 100 15.54 1.84 -3.44
CA LEU A 100 16.18 2.26 -2.20
C LEU A 100 17.22 3.34 -2.51
N PHE A 101 17.02 4.51 -1.90
CA PHE A 101 18.00 5.60 -1.90
C PHE A 101 18.48 5.81 -0.47
N LEU A 102 19.74 5.51 -0.21
CA LEU A 102 20.35 5.57 1.13
C LEU A 102 19.51 4.84 2.21
N GLY A 103 18.98 3.66 1.86
CA GLY A 103 18.14 2.84 2.76
C GLY A 103 16.69 3.28 2.86
N GLN A 104 16.30 4.46 2.34
CA GLN A 104 14.94 4.94 2.32
C GLN A 104 14.21 4.47 1.07
N SER A 105 12.93 4.12 1.23
CA SER A 105 12.12 3.50 0.18
C SER A 105 11.37 4.54 -0.65
N PHE A 106 11.54 4.48 -1.97
CA PHE A 106 10.90 5.38 -2.92
C PHE A 106 10.17 4.60 -4.01
N ILE A 107 8.98 5.05 -4.36
CA ILE A 107 8.19 4.57 -5.49
C ILE A 107 8.60 5.33 -6.75
N ASP A 108 8.78 4.62 -7.85
CA ASP A 108 8.85 5.21 -9.21
C ASP A 108 7.42 5.59 -9.63
N VAL A 109 7.09 6.87 -9.47
CA VAL A 109 5.72 7.37 -9.66
C VAL A 109 5.28 7.26 -11.14
N ARG A 110 6.20 7.35 -12.09
CA ARG A 110 5.88 7.14 -13.50
C ARG A 110 5.38 5.71 -13.76
N LYS A 111 6.03 4.70 -13.16
CA LYS A 111 5.57 3.31 -13.25
C LYS A 111 4.20 3.14 -12.60
N SER A 112 3.97 3.77 -11.46
CA SER A 112 2.65 3.78 -10.82
C SER A 112 1.59 4.37 -11.76
N PHE A 113 1.83 5.54 -12.36
CA PHE A 113 0.89 6.15 -13.30
C PHE A 113 0.61 5.27 -14.53
N ILE A 114 1.62 4.62 -15.12
CA ILE A 114 1.40 3.67 -16.23
C ILE A 114 0.44 2.55 -15.78
N SER A 115 0.59 2.05 -14.56
CA SER A 115 -0.25 0.97 -14.02
C SER A 115 -1.69 1.38 -13.71
N PHE A 116 -2.02 2.66 -13.77
CA PHE A 116 -3.40 3.15 -13.65
C PHE A 116 -4.14 3.19 -14.98
N ILE A 117 -3.42 3.16 -16.09
CA ILE A 117 -3.98 3.34 -17.44
C ILE A 117 -4.56 2.02 -17.96
N PRO A 118 -5.72 2.02 -18.65
CA PRO A 118 -6.26 0.82 -19.28
C PRO A 118 -5.32 0.26 -20.35
N GLN A 119 -5.17 -1.08 -20.39
CA GLN A 119 -4.26 -1.74 -21.33
C GLN A 119 -4.61 -1.53 -22.81
N LYS A 120 -5.89 -1.42 -23.12
CA LYS A 120 -6.39 -1.38 -24.49
C LYS A 120 -6.34 0.00 -25.17
N ILE A 121 -5.97 1.06 -24.44
CA ILE A 121 -5.87 2.39 -25.07
C ILE A 121 -4.62 2.52 -25.95
N PRO A 122 -4.62 3.43 -26.95
CA PRO A 122 -3.46 3.70 -27.79
C PRO A 122 -2.24 4.15 -26.97
N VAL A 123 -1.05 3.74 -27.40
CA VAL A 123 0.21 4.05 -26.70
C VAL A 123 0.47 5.55 -26.59
N TYR A 124 0.11 6.32 -27.63
CA TYR A 124 0.28 7.77 -27.60
C TYR A 124 -0.53 8.42 -26.48
N LEU A 125 -1.76 7.92 -26.26
CA LEU A 125 -2.67 8.44 -25.24
C LEU A 125 -2.18 8.09 -23.83
N GLU A 126 -1.66 6.86 -23.63
CA GLU A 126 -0.98 6.49 -22.38
C GLU A 126 0.19 7.43 -22.10
N LYS A 127 1.08 7.65 -23.08
CA LYS A 127 2.23 8.55 -22.92
C LYS A 127 1.80 9.99 -22.62
N LYS A 128 0.78 10.48 -23.29
CA LYS A 128 0.22 11.82 -23.10
C LYS A 128 -0.29 12.02 -21.68
N LEU A 129 -1.09 11.08 -21.16
CA LEU A 129 -1.61 11.11 -19.79
C LEU A 129 -0.50 10.99 -18.74
N VAL A 130 0.39 10.00 -18.88
CA VAL A 130 1.46 9.76 -17.91
C VAL A 130 2.42 10.93 -17.83
N ASN A 131 2.77 11.55 -18.97
CA ASN A 131 3.62 12.74 -18.97
C ASN A 131 2.93 13.91 -18.25
N PHE A 132 1.64 14.09 -18.50
CA PHE A 132 0.85 15.11 -17.82
C PHE A 132 0.78 14.87 -16.30
N TYR A 133 0.48 13.64 -15.86
CA TYR A 133 0.40 13.33 -14.43
C TYR A 133 1.74 13.55 -13.72
N VAL A 134 2.85 13.17 -14.35
CA VAL A 134 4.19 13.42 -13.80
C VAL A 134 4.45 14.94 -13.70
N SER A 135 4.11 15.71 -14.75
CA SER A 135 4.27 17.16 -14.75
C SER A 135 3.38 17.83 -13.70
N ASN A 136 2.11 17.41 -13.61
CA ASN A 136 1.17 17.93 -12.63
C ASN A 136 1.63 17.68 -11.19
N LEU A 137 2.17 16.48 -10.90
CA LEU A 137 2.72 16.17 -9.57
C LEU A 137 3.97 17.01 -9.27
N LYS A 138 4.83 17.28 -10.27
CA LYS A 138 5.98 18.17 -10.09
C LYS A 138 5.55 19.58 -9.72
N SER A 139 4.48 20.08 -10.32
CA SER A 139 3.91 21.40 -10.02
C SER A 139 3.13 21.44 -8.70
N ASN A 140 2.62 20.30 -8.23
CA ASN A 140 1.82 20.17 -7.02
C ASN A 140 2.38 19.10 -6.07
N PRO A 141 3.60 19.27 -5.53
CA PRO A 141 4.29 18.23 -4.75
C PRO A 141 3.59 17.86 -3.43
N SER A 142 2.73 18.73 -2.90
CA SER A 142 1.91 18.49 -1.72
C SER A 142 0.86 17.36 -1.92
N LEU A 143 0.55 17.01 -3.17
CA LEU A 143 -0.41 15.97 -3.52
C LEU A 143 0.24 14.58 -3.69
N HIS A 144 1.50 14.40 -3.27
CA HIS A 144 2.26 13.17 -3.48
C HIS A 144 1.65 11.93 -2.82
N ASP A 145 0.84 12.08 -1.77
CA ASP A 145 0.13 11.02 -1.05
C ASP A 145 -1.33 10.82 -1.51
N LYS A 146 -1.80 11.64 -2.47
CA LYS A 146 -3.17 11.66 -3.00
C LYS A 146 -3.26 11.41 -4.49
N ILE A 147 -2.24 10.82 -5.08
CA ILE A 147 -2.11 10.69 -6.53
C ILE A 147 -3.28 9.95 -7.19
N GLU A 148 -3.90 9.00 -6.48
CA GLU A 148 -5.03 8.21 -6.99
C GLU A 148 -6.35 8.98 -7.00
N PHE A 149 -6.42 10.12 -6.33
CA PHE A 149 -7.63 10.93 -6.25
C PHE A 149 -7.48 12.27 -6.94
N ASP A 150 -6.34 12.95 -6.75
CA ASP A 150 -6.20 14.36 -7.08
C ASP A 150 -5.21 14.63 -8.24
N ILE A 151 -4.42 13.63 -8.65
CA ILE A 151 -3.46 13.77 -9.75
C ILE A 151 -3.87 12.94 -10.98
N ALA A 152 -4.29 11.68 -10.80
CA ALA A 152 -4.52 10.76 -11.91
C ALA A 152 -5.93 10.18 -11.93
N ILE A 153 -6.50 10.07 -13.11
CA ILE A 153 -7.66 9.21 -13.34
C ILE A 153 -7.19 7.75 -13.38
N ASN A 154 -7.86 6.89 -12.64
CA ASN A 154 -7.43 5.50 -12.47
C ASN A 154 -8.58 4.48 -12.48
N CYS A 155 -9.84 4.93 -12.62
CA CYS A 155 -11.02 4.08 -12.74
C CYS A 155 -12.18 4.85 -13.35
N PHE A 156 -13.23 4.13 -13.72
CA PHE A 156 -14.50 4.71 -14.10
C PHE A 156 -15.16 5.41 -12.91
N VAL A 157 -15.77 6.57 -13.18
CA VAL A 157 -16.64 7.33 -12.26
C VAL A 157 -17.84 7.87 -13.02
N PHE A 158 -18.97 8.12 -12.34
CA PHE A 158 -20.22 8.55 -13.02
C PHE A 158 -20.10 9.93 -13.66
N ASP A 159 -19.30 10.82 -13.09
CA ASP A 159 -19.00 12.16 -13.59
C ASP A 159 -17.70 12.22 -14.43
N PHE A 160 -17.34 11.14 -15.13
CA PHE A 160 -16.03 10.94 -15.77
C PHE A 160 -15.58 12.09 -16.65
N GLU A 161 -16.46 12.61 -17.52
CA GLU A 161 -16.11 13.69 -18.46
C GLU A 161 -15.84 15.01 -17.77
N LYS A 162 -16.60 15.33 -16.72
CA LYS A 162 -16.36 16.49 -15.87
C LYS A 162 -15.03 16.31 -15.13
N ARG A 163 -14.85 15.16 -14.47
CA ARG A 163 -13.67 14.89 -13.66
C ARG A 163 -12.37 14.91 -14.45
N ILE A 164 -12.35 14.37 -15.65
CA ILE A 164 -11.13 14.38 -16.47
C ILE A 164 -10.80 15.79 -17.00
N LYS A 165 -11.80 16.61 -17.29
CA LYS A 165 -11.59 18.02 -17.68
C LYS A 165 -11.04 18.86 -16.52
N GLU A 166 -11.44 18.55 -15.28
CA GLU A 166 -10.92 19.20 -14.07
C GLU A 166 -9.47 18.80 -13.79
N LEU A 167 -9.18 17.50 -13.82
CA LEU A 167 -7.83 16.96 -13.52
C LEU A 167 -6.83 17.20 -14.64
N CYS A 168 -7.27 17.20 -15.90
CA CYS A 168 -6.44 17.30 -17.08
C CYS A 168 -6.95 18.42 -18.01
N PRO A 169 -6.95 19.70 -17.55
CA PRO A 169 -7.52 20.79 -18.33
C PRO A 169 -6.83 20.93 -19.68
N LYS A 170 -7.65 21.01 -20.75
CA LYS A 170 -7.20 21.19 -22.15
C LYS A 170 -6.26 20.10 -22.69
N LEU A 171 -6.00 19.02 -21.92
CA LEU A 171 -5.09 17.95 -22.35
C LEU A 171 -5.71 17.07 -23.43
N LEU A 172 -6.98 16.71 -23.29
CA LEU A 172 -7.65 15.69 -24.11
C LEU A 172 -8.75 16.30 -24.96
N ASN A 173 -8.88 15.81 -26.21
CA ASN A 173 -10.04 16.09 -27.05
C ASN A 173 -11.20 15.15 -26.69
N GLN A 174 -12.40 15.44 -27.24
CA GLN A 174 -13.61 14.68 -26.93
C GLN A 174 -13.52 13.19 -27.32
N LYS A 175 -12.87 12.88 -28.46
CA LYS A 175 -12.67 11.48 -28.90
C LYS A 175 -11.80 10.70 -27.92
N GLU A 176 -10.71 11.31 -27.43
CA GLU A 176 -9.80 10.72 -26.43
C GLU A 176 -10.52 10.47 -25.09
N ILE A 177 -11.37 11.39 -24.66
CA ILE A 177 -12.18 11.25 -23.44
C ILE A 177 -13.15 10.07 -23.57
N ILE A 178 -13.84 9.93 -24.71
CA ILE A 178 -14.76 8.81 -24.98
C ILE A 178 -14.01 7.48 -24.94
N ILE A 179 -12.83 7.39 -25.59
CA ILE A 179 -11.97 6.20 -25.56
C ILE A 179 -11.64 5.81 -24.12
N LEU A 180 -11.20 6.77 -23.32
CA LEU A 180 -10.83 6.51 -21.93
C LEU A 180 -12.02 6.06 -21.09
N LYS A 181 -13.14 6.78 -21.16
CA LYS A 181 -14.38 6.44 -20.44
C LYS A 181 -14.84 5.01 -20.77
N LYS A 182 -14.85 4.66 -22.06
CA LYS A 182 -15.22 3.31 -22.53
C LYS A 182 -14.30 2.25 -21.92
N ASN A 183 -12.98 2.44 -21.99
CA ASN A 183 -12.02 1.45 -21.54
C ASN A 183 -12.06 1.27 -20.00
N TYR A 184 -12.18 2.35 -19.22
CA TYR A 184 -12.35 2.23 -17.76
C TYR A 184 -13.68 1.57 -17.38
N ASN A 185 -14.76 1.82 -18.12
CA ASN A 185 -16.03 1.16 -17.92
C ASN A 185 -15.95 -0.35 -18.25
N GLU A 186 -15.26 -0.72 -19.34
CA GLU A 186 -14.99 -2.12 -19.66
C GLU A 186 -14.21 -2.84 -18.54
N ILE A 187 -13.19 -2.19 -17.97
CA ILE A 187 -12.45 -2.72 -16.81
C ILE A 187 -13.40 -2.93 -15.63
N LEU A 188 -14.24 -1.95 -15.30
CA LEU A 188 -15.19 -2.08 -14.22
C LEU A 188 -16.12 -3.27 -14.45
N ASN A 189 -16.84 -3.31 -15.61
CA ASN A 189 -17.79 -4.35 -15.92
C ASN A 189 -17.17 -5.75 -15.96
N LYS A 190 -15.95 -5.89 -16.52
CA LYS A 190 -15.21 -7.16 -16.51
C LYS A 190 -14.99 -7.66 -15.07
N ASN A 191 -14.53 -6.79 -14.19
CA ASN A 191 -14.17 -7.16 -12.81
C ASN A 191 -15.41 -7.32 -11.90
N LEU A 192 -16.61 -6.95 -12.37
CA LEU A 192 -17.87 -7.26 -11.70
C LEU A 192 -18.35 -8.70 -11.97
N LEU A 193 -17.83 -9.38 -12.99
CA LEU A 193 -18.21 -10.75 -13.33
C LEU A 193 -17.65 -11.73 -12.29
N PHE A 194 -18.50 -12.51 -11.67
CA PHE A 194 -18.16 -13.43 -10.56
C PHE A 194 -16.99 -14.38 -10.87
N LYS A 195 -16.89 -14.88 -12.11
CA LYS A 195 -15.86 -15.83 -12.55
C LYS A 195 -14.56 -15.17 -13.04
N ASP A 196 -14.55 -13.84 -13.21
CA ASP A 196 -13.34 -13.14 -13.68
C ASP A 196 -12.24 -13.16 -12.62
N GLN A 197 -11.01 -13.36 -13.04
CA GLN A 197 -9.84 -13.39 -12.14
C GLN A 197 -9.59 -12.05 -11.43
N GLY A 198 -10.10 -10.95 -11.98
CA GLY A 198 -10.06 -9.63 -11.35
C GLY A 198 -11.20 -9.37 -10.37
N SER A 199 -12.20 -10.25 -10.24
CA SER A 199 -13.39 -10.04 -9.40
C SER A 199 -13.08 -10.19 -7.90
N ILE A 200 -13.93 -9.56 -7.07
CA ILE A 200 -13.84 -9.67 -5.60
C ILE A 200 -14.01 -11.14 -5.16
N ASP A 201 -15.03 -11.82 -5.66
CA ASP A 201 -15.37 -13.17 -5.21
C ASP A 201 -14.29 -14.21 -5.58
N TYR A 202 -13.68 -14.08 -6.78
CA TYR A 202 -12.58 -14.95 -7.18
C TYR A 202 -11.36 -14.77 -6.26
N ASN A 203 -11.04 -13.53 -5.92
CA ASN A 203 -9.88 -13.23 -5.08
C ASN A 203 -10.12 -13.56 -3.61
N LEU A 204 -11.34 -13.41 -3.11
CA LEU A 204 -11.69 -13.91 -1.77
C LEU A 204 -11.50 -15.43 -1.65
N LYS A 205 -11.87 -16.22 -2.67
CA LYS A 205 -11.59 -17.67 -2.69
C LYS A 205 -10.10 -17.98 -2.57
N LYS A 206 -9.24 -17.19 -3.22
CA LYS A 206 -7.77 -17.35 -3.07
C LYS A 206 -7.31 -17.01 -1.65
N ILE A 207 -7.83 -15.95 -1.05
CA ILE A 207 -7.54 -15.59 0.34
C ILE A 207 -7.97 -16.69 1.30
N GLU A 208 -9.15 -17.28 1.08
CA GLU A 208 -9.61 -18.43 1.88
C GLU A 208 -8.68 -19.64 1.74
N LYS A 209 -8.22 -19.93 0.53
CA LYS A 209 -7.21 -20.99 0.31
C LYS A 209 -5.92 -20.72 1.09
N LEU A 210 -5.45 -19.47 1.13
CA LEU A 210 -4.29 -19.09 1.94
C LEU A 210 -4.54 -19.35 3.43
N ASN A 211 -5.73 -18.98 3.92
CA ASN A 211 -6.12 -19.18 5.33
C ASN A 211 -6.19 -20.66 5.72
N GLN A 212 -6.80 -21.48 4.87
CA GLN A 212 -6.91 -22.93 5.06
C GLN A 212 -5.55 -23.63 5.03
N SER A 213 -4.64 -23.20 4.16
CA SER A 213 -3.29 -23.76 4.03
C SER A 213 -2.33 -23.35 5.15
N TYR A 214 -2.76 -22.51 6.11
CA TYR A 214 -1.86 -21.95 7.12
C TYR A 214 -1.13 -23.01 7.97
N ASN A 215 -1.83 -24.10 8.35
CA ASN A 215 -1.23 -25.15 9.17
C ASN A 215 -0.17 -25.95 8.40
N ASP A 216 -0.36 -26.15 7.10
CA ASP A 216 0.62 -26.84 6.25
C ASP A 216 1.83 -25.94 5.98
N LEU A 217 1.60 -24.66 5.70
CA LEU A 217 2.67 -23.68 5.59
C LEU A 217 3.48 -23.52 6.90
N LYS A 218 2.85 -23.72 8.06
CA LYS A 218 3.55 -23.74 9.34
C LYS A 218 4.54 -24.91 9.47
N LYS A 219 4.26 -26.05 8.83
CA LYS A 219 5.17 -27.21 8.78
C LYS A 219 6.28 -27.04 7.73
N GLU A 220 6.06 -26.22 6.68
CA GLU A 220 7.05 -25.98 5.63
C GLU A 220 8.33 -25.35 6.22
N LYS A 221 9.49 -25.85 5.80
CA LYS A 221 10.81 -25.38 6.23
C LYS A 221 11.40 -24.35 5.27
N ASP A 222 11.04 -24.41 4.00
CA ASP A 222 11.54 -23.51 2.97
C ASP A 222 10.79 -22.17 3.00
N ILE A 223 11.47 -21.13 3.45
CA ILE A 223 10.93 -19.76 3.52
C ILE A 223 10.49 -19.26 2.14
N LYS A 224 11.22 -19.66 1.07
CA LYS A 224 10.88 -19.23 -0.29
C LYS A 224 9.55 -19.78 -0.75
N LYS A 225 9.25 -21.05 -0.45
CA LYS A 225 7.94 -21.65 -0.77
C LYS A 225 6.80 -20.94 -0.03
N ILE A 226 7.01 -20.58 1.25
CA ILE A 226 6.02 -19.82 2.02
C ILE A 226 5.81 -18.43 1.41
N LEU A 227 6.88 -17.75 1.00
CA LEU A 227 6.83 -16.46 0.31
C LEU A 227 6.02 -16.56 -1.00
N ASP A 228 6.39 -17.50 -1.87
CA ASP A 228 5.75 -17.68 -3.18
C ASP A 228 4.26 -18.01 -3.03
N PHE A 229 3.89 -18.85 -2.06
CA PHE A 229 2.49 -19.15 -1.77
C PHE A 229 1.75 -17.92 -1.23
N THR A 230 2.38 -17.15 -0.33
CA THR A 230 1.81 -15.91 0.22
C THR A 230 1.63 -14.86 -0.87
N ILE A 231 2.55 -14.73 -1.82
CA ILE A 231 2.42 -13.82 -2.95
C ILE A 231 1.22 -14.22 -3.82
N ASN A 232 1.12 -15.49 -4.21
CA ASN A 232 0.13 -15.94 -5.18
C ASN A 232 -1.30 -16.02 -4.62
N TYR A 233 -1.45 -16.39 -3.35
CA TYR A 233 -2.75 -16.57 -2.70
C TYR A 233 -3.11 -15.47 -1.69
N GLY A 234 -2.17 -14.57 -1.37
CA GLY A 234 -2.35 -13.47 -0.43
C GLY A 234 -2.17 -12.11 -1.08
N ILE A 235 -0.95 -11.78 -1.51
CA ILE A 235 -0.59 -10.42 -1.91
C ILE A 235 -1.21 -10.01 -3.25
N ILE A 236 -1.19 -10.86 -4.27
CA ILE A 236 -1.84 -10.56 -5.56
C ILE A 236 -3.35 -10.39 -5.36
N PRO A 237 -4.08 -11.32 -4.70
CA PRO A 237 -5.48 -11.10 -4.38
C PRO A 237 -5.74 -9.84 -3.54
N PHE A 238 -4.95 -9.59 -2.49
CA PHE A 238 -5.07 -8.36 -1.71
C PHE A 238 -4.93 -7.11 -2.56
N SER A 239 -3.96 -7.09 -3.49
CA SER A 239 -3.72 -5.95 -4.38
C SER A 239 -4.93 -5.68 -5.30
N ILE A 240 -5.60 -6.74 -5.77
CA ILE A 240 -6.84 -6.64 -6.54
C ILE A 240 -7.98 -6.11 -5.65
N LEU A 241 -8.15 -6.69 -4.46
CA LEU A 241 -9.20 -6.29 -3.52
C LEU A 241 -9.00 -4.84 -3.03
N ALA A 242 -7.75 -4.43 -2.78
CA ALA A 242 -7.43 -3.04 -2.48
C ALA A 242 -7.83 -2.11 -3.64
N ARG A 243 -7.62 -2.52 -4.89
CA ARG A 243 -8.03 -1.73 -6.04
C ARG A 243 -9.54 -1.59 -6.13
N HIS A 244 -10.31 -2.64 -5.82
CA HIS A 244 -11.78 -2.55 -5.71
C HIS A 244 -12.23 -1.56 -4.64
N ALA A 245 -11.53 -1.48 -3.49
CA ALA A 245 -11.84 -0.49 -2.46
C ALA A 245 -11.61 0.95 -2.97
N PHE A 246 -10.53 1.21 -3.74
CA PHE A 246 -10.31 2.51 -4.38
C PHE A 246 -11.36 2.84 -5.43
N ILE A 247 -11.80 1.86 -6.24
CA ILE A 247 -12.88 2.03 -7.21
C ILE A 247 -14.19 2.36 -6.48
N ALA A 248 -14.52 1.63 -5.41
CA ALA A 248 -15.71 1.88 -4.60
C ALA A 248 -15.71 3.30 -4.00
N GLU A 249 -14.58 3.74 -3.46
CA GLU A 249 -14.42 5.10 -2.93
C GLU A 249 -14.62 6.16 -4.01
N ASN A 250 -14.01 5.99 -5.20
CA ASN A 250 -14.17 6.93 -6.31
C ASN A 250 -15.61 6.97 -6.84
N LEU A 251 -16.31 5.83 -6.88
CA LEU A 251 -17.72 5.79 -7.25
C LEU A 251 -18.60 6.53 -6.24
N LEU A 252 -18.38 6.35 -4.93
CA LEU A 252 -19.09 7.10 -3.88
C LEU A 252 -18.82 8.60 -4.01
N ARG A 253 -17.58 9.01 -4.15
CA ARG A 253 -17.19 10.43 -4.35
C ARG A 253 -17.87 11.03 -5.59
N SER A 254 -18.01 10.24 -6.66
CA SER A 254 -18.69 10.73 -7.88
C SER A 254 -20.20 10.96 -7.64
N LEU A 255 -20.86 10.13 -6.83
CA LEU A 255 -22.26 10.34 -6.45
C LEU A 255 -22.45 11.60 -5.62
N VAL A 256 -21.47 11.95 -4.77
CA VAL A 256 -21.47 13.20 -4.00
C VAL A 256 -21.26 14.41 -4.94
N ARG A 257 -20.29 14.36 -5.85
CA ARG A 257 -20.06 15.45 -6.81
C ARG A 257 -21.23 15.68 -7.77
N LEU A 258 -22.05 14.65 -8.01
CA LEU A 258 -23.30 14.75 -8.78
C LEU A 258 -24.50 15.16 -7.91
N ASN A 259 -24.32 15.50 -6.64
CA ASN A 259 -25.37 15.87 -5.70
C ASN A 259 -26.51 14.81 -5.59
N ILE A 260 -26.15 13.51 -5.74
CA ILE A 260 -27.09 12.39 -5.54
C ILE A 260 -27.00 11.89 -4.12
N LEU A 261 -25.78 11.78 -3.59
CA LEU A 261 -25.52 11.53 -2.16
C LEU A 261 -24.92 12.78 -1.53
N ASN A 262 -25.15 12.94 -0.23
CA ASN A 262 -24.42 13.90 0.58
C ASN A 262 -23.39 13.20 1.48
N ASN A 263 -22.57 13.96 2.18
CA ASN A 263 -21.54 13.40 3.07
C ASN A 263 -22.15 12.52 4.17
N TYR A 264 -23.30 12.89 4.71
CA TYR A 264 -24.01 12.09 5.72
C TYR A 264 -24.41 10.72 5.18
N ASP A 265 -24.92 10.63 3.95
CA ASP A 265 -25.24 9.33 3.31
C ASP A 265 -24.00 8.43 3.21
N VAL A 266 -22.86 9.01 2.81
CA VAL A 266 -21.60 8.27 2.66
C VAL A 266 -21.05 7.84 4.02
N GLU A 267 -21.06 8.72 5.02
CA GLU A 267 -20.62 8.39 6.38
C GLU A 267 -21.51 7.30 7.00
N ASN A 268 -22.84 7.42 6.85
CA ASN A 268 -23.78 6.40 7.32
C ASN A 268 -23.56 5.07 6.61
N PHE A 269 -23.29 5.06 5.29
CA PHE A 269 -22.94 3.84 4.57
C PHE A 269 -21.65 3.23 5.14
N LYS A 270 -20.57 4.02 5.27
CA LYS A 270 -19.29 3.56 5.80
C LYS A 270 -19.38 3.07 7.25
N PHE A 271 -20.20 3.73 8.07
CA PHE A 271 -20.44 3.31 9.46
C PHE A 271 -21.10 1.92 9.56
N ASN A 272 -21.89 1.55 8.55
CA ASN A 272 -22.56 0.24 8.50
C ASN A 272 -21.68 -0.90 7.96
N LEU A 273 -20.43 -0.61 7.53
CA LEU A 273 -19.50 -1.65 7.08
C LEU A 273 -19.06 -2.55 8.24
N GLU A 274 -18.91 -3.83 7.93
CA GLU A 274 -18.37 -4.84 8.85
C GLU A 274 -16.87 -5.02 8.62
N THR A 275 -16.10 -3.95 8.92
CA THR A 275 -14.67 -3.97 8.74
C THR A 275 -13.96 -4.79 9.82
N ILE A 276 -12.73 -5.23 9.55
CA ILE A 276 -11.90 -5.89 10.55
C ILE A 276 -11.63 -4.97 11.74
N THR A 277 -11.47 -3.67 11.49
CA THR A 277 -11.28 -2.67 12.56
C THR A 277 -12.49 -2.61 13.47
N SER A 278 -13.72 -2.53 12.93
CA SER A 278 -14.95 -2.52 13.76
C SER A 278 -15.12 -3.82 14.53
N LYS A 279 -14.79 -4.96 13.92
CA LYS A 279 -14.84 -6.27 14.58
C LYS A 279 -13.80 -6.40 15.68
N PHE A 280 -12.58 -5.90 15.45
CA PHE A 280 -11.51 -5.89 16.46
C PHE A 280 -11.94 -5.09 17.71
N ILE A 281 -12.56 -3.91 17.52
CA ILE A 281 -13.06 -3.07 18.61
C ILE A 281 -14.14 -3.82 19.41
N LEU A 282 -15.09 -4.46 18.73
CA LEU A 282 -16.12 -5.30 19.37
C LEU A 282 -15.50 -6.46 20.15
N ASP A 283 -14.54 -7.16 19.56
CA ASP A 283 -13.88 -8.29 20.21
C ASP A 283 -13.05 -7.85 21.42
N CYS A 284 -12.50 -6.63 21.43
CA CYS A 284 -11.85 -6.03 22.61
C CYS A 284 -12.85 -5.77 23.75
N ASP A 285 -14.05 -5.28 23.44
CA ASP A 285 -15.13 -5.08 24.44
C ASP A 285 -15.63 -6.42 25.00
N LEU A 286 -15.86 -7.42 24.11
CA LEU A 286 -16.20 -8.78 24.53
C LEU A 286 -15.13 -9.42 25.42
N LEU A 287 -13.85 -9.14 25.13
CA LEU A 287 -12.74 -9.60 25.94
C LEU A 287 -12.71 -8.93 27.32
N ALA A 288 -13.01 -7.63 27.39
CA ALA A 288 -13.12 -6.88 28.65
C ALA A 288 -14.27 -7.37 29.53
N LYS A 289 -15.39 -7.75 28.91
CA LYS A 289 -16.58 -8.32 29.57
C LYS A 289 -16.48 -9.82 29.88
N ASN A 290 -15.34 -10.47 29.61
CA ASN A 290 -15.12 -11.93 29.72
C ASN A 290 -16.07 -12.77 28.85
N LEU A 291 -16.71 -12.20 27.82
CA LEU A 291 -17.57 -12.89 26.86
C LEU A 291 -16.79 -13.54 25.71
N MET A 292 -15.51 -13.22 25.59
CA MET A 292 -14.57 -13.86 24.68
C MET A 292 -13.32 -14.34 25.42
N SER A 293 -12.87 -15.58 25.15
CA SER A 293 -11.61 -16.06 25.71
C SER A 293 -10.41 -15.42 25.04
N PHE A 294 -9.36 -15.10 25.83
CA PHE A 294 -8.12 -14.51 25.29
C PHE A 294 -7.42 -15.42 24.26
N ASN A 295 -7.55 -16.73 24.40
CA ASN A 295 -7.02 -17.68 23.41
C ASN A 295 -7.74 -17.55 22.06
N LYS A 296 -9.06 -17.35 22.05
CA LYS A 296 -9.82 -17.10 20.81
C LYS A 296 -9.39 -15.76 20.19
N PHE A 297 -9.24 -14.70 20.98
CA PHE A 297 -8.74 -13.41 20.53
C PHE A 297 -7.34 -13.53 19.90
N LYS A 298 -6.38 -14.16 20.58
CA LYS A 298 -5.03 -14.39 20.06
C LYS A 298 -5.01 -15.21 18.78
N ARG A 299 -5.91 -16.20 18.61
CA ARG A 299 -6.00 -16.99 17.38
C ARG A 299 -6.37 -16.13 16.17
N ILE A 300 -7.21 -15.12 16.37
CA ILE A 300 -7.67 -14.21 15.30
C ILE A 300 -6.65 -13.10 15.06
N TYR A 301 -6.21 -12.40 16.11
CA TYR A 301 -5.46 -11.14 16.03
C TYR A 301 -4.00 -11.26 16.50
N GLY A 302 -3.60 -12.36 17.10
CA GLY A 302 -2.29 -12.52 17.75
C GLY A 302 -1.09 -12.36 16.83
N HIS A 303 -1.27 -12.53 15.52
CA HIS A 303 -0.23 -12.32 14.52
C HIS A 303 0.01 -10.84 14.20
N LEU A 304 -0.97 -9.97 14.47
CA LEU A 304 -0.84 -8.54 14.20
C LEU A 304 0.27 -7.91 15.03
N ARG A 305 0.91 -6.90 14.47
CA ARG A 305 1.97 -6.14 15.11
C ARG A 305 2.05 -4.72 14.54
N PRO A 306 2.52 -3.70 15.32
CA PRO A 306 2.67 -2.33 14.82
C PRO A 306 3.55 -2.25 13.57
N GLY A 307 4.68 -2.95 13.54
CA GLY A 307 5.56 -3.06 12.38
C GLY A 307 5.35 -4.38 11.65
N THR A 308 4.38 -4.46 10.73
CA THR A 308 3.94 -5.70 10.06
C THR A 308 5.09 -6.52 9.47
N TYR A 309 6.09 -5.87 8.90
CA TYR A 309 7.24 -6.50 8.24
C TYR A 309 8.51 -6.50 9.10
N ASP A 310 8.46 -5.97 10.34
CA ASP A 310 9.61 -5.87 11.23
C ASP A 310 9.70 -7.06 12.19
N ILE A 311 10.80 -7.81 12.09
CA ILE A 311 11.09 -8.96 12.96
C ILE A 311 11.32 -8.54 14.43
N ASN A 312 11.72 -7.30 14.68
CA ASN A 312 11.97 -6.76 16.03
C ASN A 312 10.67 -6.30 16.71
N SER A 313 9.60 -6.02 15.96
CA SER A 313 8.30 -5.68 16.51
C SER A 313 7.66 -6.87 17.21
N LYS A 314 7.14 -6.67 18.42
CA LYS A 314 6.34 -7.67 19.15
C LYS A 314 4.97 -7.81 18.46
N ASN A 315 4.52 -9.04 18.25
CA ASN A 315 3.14 -9.30 17.80
C ASN A 315 2.17 -9.33 19.00
N TYR A 316 0.86 -9.25 18.73
CA TYR A 316 -0.16 -9.20 19.77
C TYR A 316 -0.23 -10.46 20.64
N SER A 317 0.25 -11.61 20.18
CA SER A 317 0.37 -12.81 21.02
C SER A 317 1.36 -12.63 22.19
N SER A 318 2.25 -11.64 22.11
CA SER A 318 3.26 -11.34 23.14
C SER A 318 2.75 -10.41 24.25
N PHE A 319 1.52 -9.87 24.12
CA PHE A 319 0.92 -8.95 25.08
C PHE A 319 -0.04 -9.69 25.99
N GLN A 320 -0.26 -9.13 27.19
CA GLN A 320 -1.25 -9.63 28.15
C GLN A 320 -2.67 -9.20 27.77
N LYS A 321 -3.67 -9.86 28.36
CA LYS A 321 -5.10 -9.60 28.10
C LYS A 321 -5.47 -8.14 28.31
N ASP A 322 -4.98 -7.54 29.41
CA ASP A 322 -5.35 -6.18 29.86
C ASP A 322 -4.92 -5.10 28.87
N PHE A 323 -3.91 -5.37 28.02
CA PHE A 323 -3.52 -4.47 26.93
C PHE A 323 -4.66 -4.22 25.94
N PHE A 324 -5.52 -5.22 25.72
CA PHE A 324 -6.63 -5.19 24.76
C PHE A 324 -7.98 -4.95 25.40
N ALA A 325 -8.15 -5.37 26.66
CA ALA A 325 -9.40 -5.29 27.39
C ALA A 325 -9.72 -3.84 27.75
N ARG A 326 -10.41 -3.12 26.87
CA ARG A 326 -10.85 -1.73 27.08
C ARG A 326 -12.33 -1.73 27.42
N LYS A 327 -12.67 -1.26 28.64
CA LYS A 327 -14.07 -1.02 29.07
C LYS A 327 -14.57 0.29 28.44
N ASN A 328 -15.88 0.35 28.15
CA ASN A 328 -16.60 1.54 27.71
C ASN A 328 -16.23 2.08 26.31
N LEU A 329 -16.00 1.20 25.34
CA LEU A 329 -16.12 1.63 23.95
C LEU A 329 -17.63 1.84 23.67
N GLU A 330 -18.05 3.10 23.49
CA GLU A 330 -19.41 3.41 23.05
C GLU A 330 -19.61 2.77 21.66
N ILE A 331 -20.24 1.60 21.65
CA ILE A 331 -20.68 0.97 20.42
C ILE A 331 -21.98 1.68 20.03
N LYS A 332 -21.86 2.71 19.20
CA LYS A 332 -23.04 3.39 18.65
C LYS A 332 -23.91 2.36 17.93
N ASN A 333 -25.17 2.30 18.29
CA ASN A 333 -26.16 1.44 17.63
C ASN A 333 -26.18 1.74 16.12
N LYS A 334 -25.86 0.76 15.31
CA LYS A 334 -25.87 0.89 13.84
C LYS A 334 -27.32 0.99 13.37
N LYS A 335 -27.74 2.19 12.94
CA LYS A 335 -28.98 2.33 12.16
C LYS A 335 -28.75 1.72 10.78
N LYS A 336 -29.66 0.84 10.35
CA LYS A 336 -29.56 0.20 9.01
C LYS A 336 -29.49 1.28 7.92
N PHE A 337 -28.46 1.21 7.07
CA PHE A 337 -28.31 2.11 5.94
C PHE A 337 -29.51 2.00 4.99
N LYS A 338 -30.17 3.10 4.74
CA LYS A 338 -31.29 3.22 3.78
C LYS A 338 -31.18 4.56 3.06
N LEU A 339 -31.48 4.55 1.77
CA LEU A 339 -31.63 5.76 0.95
C LEU A 339 -33.12 5.96 0.59
N ASP A 340 -33.50 7.20 0.38
CA ASP A 340 -34.82 7.53 -0.12
C ASP A 340 -35.03 7.03 -1.56
N LYS A 341 -36.31 6.87 -1.96
CA LYS A 341 -36.67 6.34 -3.27
C LYS A 341 -36.17 7.21 -4.45
N ILE A 342 -36.01 8.52 -4.23
CA ILE A 342 -35.54 9.45 -5.26
C ILE A 342 -34.06 9.19 -5.57
N LYS A 343 -33.23 9.09 -4.51
CA LYS A 343 -31.79 8.76 -4.66
C LYS A 343 -31.60 7.40 -5.32
N VAL A 344 -32.38 6.40 -4.90
CA VAL A 344 -32.35 5.05 -5.49
C VAL A 344 -32.60 5.12 -6.99
N LYS A 345 -33.70 5.77 -7.45
CA LYS A 345 -34.03 5.91 -8.89
C LYS A 345 -32.94 6.66 -9.66
N LYS A 346 -32.35 7.73 -9.07
CA LYS A 346 -31.25 8.45 -9.73
C LYS A 346 -30.03 7.56 -9.94
N ILE A 347 -29.65 6.75 -8.93
CA ILE A 347 -28.53 5.81 -9.03
C ILE A 347 -28.82 4.73 -10.07
N GLU A 348 -30.02 4.14 -10.08
CA GLU A 348 -30.40 3.14 -11.09
C GLU A 348 -30.35 3.71 -12.52
N LYS A 349 -30.79 4.96 -12.71
CA LYS A 349 -30.65 5.66 -14.00
C LYS A 349 -29.17 5.81 -14.40
N LEU A 350 -28.28 6.16 -13.45
CA LEU A 350 -26.84 6.25 -13.73
C LEU A 350 -26.21 4.90 -14.10
N LEU A 351 -26.55 3.83 -13.37
CA LEU A 351 -26.08 2.48 -13.68
C LEU A 351 -26.48 2.08 -15.09
N LYS A 352 -27.76 2.28 -15.44
CA LYS A 352 -28.31 1.94 -16.76
C LYS A 352 -27.69 2.78 -17.88
N SER A 353 -27.59 4.11 -17.71
CA SER A 353 -27.02 5.02 -18.73
C SER A 353 -25.53 4.81 -18.98
N ASN A 354 -24.80 4.23 -18.03
CA ASN A 354 -23.38 3.89 -18.17
C ASN A 354 -23.15 2.38 -18.45
N ASN A 355 -24.20 1.61 -18.80
CA ASN A 355 -24.12 0.19 -19.10
C ASN A 355 -23.44 -0.64 -17.97
N ILE A 356 -23.65 -0.27 -16.71
CA ILE A 356 -23.19 -1.05 -15.58
C ILE A 356 -24.25 -2.11 -15.27
N LYS A 357 -23.87 -3.39 -15.40
CA LYS A 357 -24.77 -4.54 -15.28
C LYS A 357 -25.09 -4.92 -13.83
N LEU A 358 -25.46 -3.93 -13.01
CA LEU A 358 -25.86 -4.11 -11.61
C LEU A 358 -27.18 -3.36 -11.37
N ASN A 359 -28.08 -3.93 -10.56
CA ASN A 359 -29.16 -3.17 -9.95
C ASN A 359 -28.65 -2.41 -8.71
N PHE A 360 -29.49 -1.59 -8.11
CA PHE A 360 -29.13 -0.79 -6.92
C PHE A 360 -28.58 -1.63 -5.77
N SER A 361 -29.23 -2.72 -5.40
CA SER A 361 -28.80 -3.59 -4.31
C SER A 361 -27.44 -4.24 -4.58
N GLN A 362 -27.25 -4.76 -5.79
CA GLN A 362 -26.00 -5.34 -6.24
C GLN A 362 -24.86 -4.32 -6.23
N PHE A 363 -25.14 -3.08 -6.66
CA PHE A 363 -24.16 -1.99 -6.66
C PHE A 363 -23.68 -1.65 -5.24
N PHE A 364 -24.60 -1.44 -4.28
CA PHE A 364 -24.19 -1.17 -2.90
C PHE A 364 -23.55 -2.37 -2.23
N ASN A 365 -23.94 -3.59 -2.56
CA ASN A 365 -23.25 -4.80 -2.12
C ASN A 365 -21.80 -4.88 -2.68
N TYR A 366 -21.61 -4.49 -3.95
CA TYR A 366 -20.26 -4.39 -4.53
C TYR A 366 -19.40 -3.36 -3.77
N LEU A 367 -19.93 -2.17 -3.49
CA LEU A 367 -19.23 -1.15 -2.71
C LEU A 367 -18.86 -1.68 -1.31
N LYS A 368 -19.82 -2.27 -0.59
CA LYS A 368 -19.62 -2.90 0.72
C LYS A 368 -18.52 -3.95 0.66
N LYS A 369 -18.64 -4.92 -0.23
CA LYS A 369 -17.63 -5.98 -0.43
C LYS A 369 -16.26 -5.40 -0.77
N GLY A 370 -16.17 -4.34 -1.57
CA GLY A 370 -14.91 -3.68 -1.93
C GLY A 370 -14.13 -3.22 -0.70
N PHE A 371 -14.79 -2.55 0.23
CA PHE A 371 -14.14 -2.08 1.47
C PHE A 371 -13.81 -3.24 2.42
N GLU A 372 -14.77 -4.12 2.70
CA GLU A 372 -14.63 -5.18 3.69
C GLU A 372 -13.59 -6.23 3.28
N SER A 373 -13.55 -6.61 1.99
CA SER A 373 -12.62 -7.61 1.48
C SER A 373 -11.16 -7.15 1.53
N ARG A 374 -10.89 -5.84 1.35
CA ARG A 374 -9.55 -5.28 1.51
C ARG A 374 -9.01 -5.52 2.92
N GLU A 375 -9.78 -5.19 3.95
CA GLU A 375 -9.35 -5.36 5.34
C GLU A 375 -9.22 -6.84 5.71
N TYR A 376 -10.20 -7.66 5.31
CA TYR A 376 -10.17 -9.09 5.55
C TYR A 376 -8.95 -9.76 4.92
N SER A 377 -8.69 -9.47 3.67
CA SER A 377 -7.51 -10.04 2.98
C SER A 377 -6.19 -9.60 3.62
N LYS A 378 -6.11 -8.34 4.11
CA LYS A 378 -4.96 -7.84 4.86
C LYS A 378 -4.77 -8.64 6.15
N LEU A 379 -5.83 -8.91 6.92
CA LEU A 379 -5.76 -9.74 8.12
C LEU A 379 -5.19 -11.13 7.82
N ILE A 380 -5.64 -11.77 6.74
CA ILE A 380 -5.22 -13.14 6.40
C ILE A 380 -3.78 -13.18 5.90
N PHE A 381 -3.38 -12.34 4.93
CA PHE A 381 -2.01 -12.44 4.44
C PHE A 381 -0.96 -11.99 5.48
N THR A 382 -1.28 -11.05 6.37
CA THR A 382 -0.35 -10.64 7.42
C THR A 382 -0.06 -11.74 8.44
N LYS A 383 -0.98 -12.70 8.59
CA LYS A 383 -0.75 -13.92 9.37
C LYS A 383 0.39 -14.78 8.78
N ASN A 384 0.47 -14.84 7.46
CA ASN A 384 1.56 -15.53 6.78
C ASN A 384 2.86 -14.73 6.79
N VAL A 385 2.80 -13.39 6.75
CA VAL A 385 3.99 -12.55 6.97
C VAL A 385 4.56 -12.78 8.38
N ASP A 386 3.72 -12.85 9.40
CA ASP A 386 4.16 -13.21 10.76
C ASP A 386 4.80 -14.61 10.83
N LEU A 387 4.25 -15.58 10.09
CA LEU A 387 4.84 -16.91 9.97
C LEU A 387 6.24 -16.87 9.34
N ILE A 388 6.42 -16.12 8.24
CA ILE A 388 7.72 -15.92 7.59
C ILE A 388 8.72 -15.32 8.59
N LEU A 389 8.34 -14.28 9.32
CA LEU A 389 9.19 -13.65 10.33
C LEU A 389 9.54 -14.62 11.48
N LYS A 390 8.61 -15.47 11.90
CA LYS A 390 8.87 -16.54 12.88
C LYS A 390 9.88 -17.57 12.36
N LYS A 391 9.77 -17.98 11.10
CA LYS A 391 10.74 -18.90 10.46
C LYS A 391 12.13 -18.25 10.36
N ILE A 392 12.20 -16.99 10.01
CA ILE A 392 13.46 -16.23 10.00
C ILE A 392 14.05 -16.13 11.41
N ALA A 393 13.23 -15.91 12.43
CA ALA A 393 13.70 -15.89 13.82
C ALA A 393 14.23 -17.25 14.28
N GLN A 394 13.61 -18.35 13.84
CA GLN A 394 14.12 -19.72 14.11
C GLN A 394 15.45 -19.95 13.39
N LEU A 395 15.57 -19.52 12.14
CA LEU A 395 16.84 -19.57 11.39
C LEU A 395 17.94 -18.72 12.06
N ALA A 396 17.60 -17.53 12.58
CA ALA A 396 18.55 -16.73 13.36
C ALA A 396 19.05 -17.48 14.59
N LYS A 397 18.13 -18.10 15.35
CA LYS A 397 18.47 -18.87 16.55
C LYS A 397 19.40 -20.06 16.22
N SER A 398 19.14 -20.80 15.13
CA SER A 398 19.99 -21.93 14.70
C SER A 398 21.41 -21.50 14.29
N LYS A 399 21.60 -20.23 13.93
CA LYS A 399 22.91 -19.62 13.61
C LYS A 399 23.51 -18.83 14.79
N ASN A 400 22.93 -18.91 15.99
CA ASN A 400 23.32 -18.12 17.16
C ASN A 400 23.32 -16.60 16.88
N LEU A 401 22.30 -16.10 16.16
CA LEU A 401 22.10 -14.69 15.85
C LEU A 401 20.85 -14.15 16.58
N SER A 402 20.93 -12.91 17.05
CA SER A 402 19.74 -12.20 17.55
C SER A 402 18.85 -11.72 16.39
N LYS A 403 17.55 -11.46 16.70
CA LYS A 403 16.61 -10.86 15.74
C LYS A 403 17.15 -9.53 15.18
N LYS A 404 17.79 -8.72 16.02
CA LYS A 404 18.40 -7.45 15.60
C LYS A 404 19.54 -7.67 14.60
N LYS A 405 20.40 -8.68 14.83
CA LYS A 405 21.49 -8.98 13.88
C LYS A 405 20.95 -9.48 12.53
N ILE A 406 19.98 -10.40 12.52
CA ILE A 406 19.46 -10.92 11.27
C ILE A 406 18.65 -9.86 10.50
N SER A 407 18.10 -8.81 11.15
CA SER A 407 17.38 -7.72 10.49
C SER A 407 18.26 -6.88 9.55
N PHE A 408 19.60 -6.98 9.65
CA PHE A 408 20.55 -6.36 8.72
C PHE A 408 20.80 -7.20 7.45
N LEU A 409 20.29 -8.42 7.35
CA LEU A 409 20.31 -9.21 6.11
C LEU A 409 19.06 -8.95 5.30
N THR A 410 19.11 -9.19 3.99
CA THR A 410 17.93 -9.09 3.12
C THR A 410 17.20 -10.43 3.03
N ILE A 411 15.94 -10.41 2.57
CA ILE A 411 15.19 -11.66 2.39
C ILE A 411 15.82 -12.55 1.32
N GLU A 412 16.41 -11.96 0.28
CA GLU A 412 17.14 -12.67 -0.77
C GLU A 412 18.36 -13.41 -0.19
N ASP A 413 19.07 -12.77 0.76
CA ASP A 413 20.18 -13.42 1.45
C ASP A 413 19.72 -14.69 2.18
N LEU A 414 18.58 -14.60 2.87
CA LEU A 414 18.06 -15.67 3.72
C LEU A 414 17.43 -16.82 2.91
N THR A 415 16.89 -16.52 1.73
CA THR A 415 16.27 -17.50 0.83
C THR A 415 17.24 -18.09 -0.19
N HIS A 416 18.48 -17.59 -0.24
CA HIS A 416 19.49 -18.11 -1.14
C HIS A 416 19.93 -19.50 -0.71
N GLN A 417 19.96 -20.46 -1.64
CA GLN A 417 20.29 -21.88 -1.36
C GLN A 417 21.61 -22.08 -0.62
N LYS A 418 22.59 -21.20 -0.85
CA LYS A 418 23.91 -21.26 -0.22
C LYS A 418 23.94 -20.67 1.20
N PHE A 419 22.90 -19.96 1.67
CA PHE A 419 22.92 -19.30 2.98
C PHE A 419 23.21 -20.25 4.13
N ASN A 420 22.57 -21.43 4.13
CA ASN A 420 22.79 -22.44 5.16
C ASN A 420 24.23 -23.00 5.18
N LYS A 421 24.95 -22.91 4.05
CA LYS A 421 26.34 -23.37 3.89
C LYS A 421 27.37 -22.27 4.21
N LEU A 422 26.95 -21.01 4.43
CA LEU A 422 27.87 -19.95 4.77
C LEU A 422 28.43 -20.13 6.19
N SER A 423 29.74 -19.87 6.35
CA SER A 423 30.35 -19.82 7.67
C SER A 423 29.76 -18.67 8.51
N LYS A 424 29.74 -18.87 9.83
CA LYS A 424 29.26 -17.84 10.78
C LYS A 424 30.01 -16.52 10.60
N GLU A 425 31.30 -16.59 10.35
CA GLU A 425 32.14 -15.41 10.16
C GLU A 425 31.73 -14.59 8.92
N ARG A 426 31.48 -15.24 7.77
CA ARG A 426 31.00 -14.58 6.55
C ARG A 426 29.65 -13.88 6.78
N ILE A 427 28.73 -14.52 7.52
CA ILE A 427 27.44 -13.94 7.88
C ILE A 427 27.65 -12.71 8.76
N LEU A 428 28.49 -12.80 9.80
CA LEU A 428 28.78 -11.70 10.71
C LEU A 428 29.47 -10.51 10.01
N ASN A 429 30.39 -10.76 9.10
CA ASN A 429 31.04 -9.71 8.31
C ASN A 429 30.03 -8.98 7.40
N LYS A 430 29.10 -9.71 6.79
CA LYS A 430 28.01 -9.10 6.01
C LYS A 430 27.10 -8.25 6.89
N ILE A 431 26.68 -8.76 8.05
CA ILE A 431 25.87 -8.03 9.05
C ILE A 431 26.57 -6.75 9.47
N LYS A 432 27.87 -6.81 9.85
CA LYS A 432 28.65 -5.65 10.29
C LYS A 432 28.70 -4.56 9.20
N LYS A 433 28.90 -4.97 7.95
CA LYS A 433 28.88 -4.03 6.80
C LYS A 433 27.53 -3.34 6.68
N GLN A 434 26.43 -4.10 6.66
CA GLN A 434 25.07 -3.57 6.52
C GLN A 434 24.65 -2.72 7.73
N GLU A 435 25.04 -3.11 8.93
CA GLU A 435 24.80 -2.33 10.16
C GLU A 435 25.48 -0.96 10.10
N ASN A 436 26.74 -0.90 9.65
CA ASN A 436 27.47 0.36 9.48
C ASN A 436 26.83 1.24 8.41
N GLU A 437 26.40 0.64 7.28
CA GLU A 437 25.68 1.35 6.23
C GLU A 437 24.37 1.93 6.77
N HIS A 438 23.58 1.13 7.47
CA HIS A 438 22.31 1.54 8.07
C HIS A 438 22.49 2.68 9.09
N LYS A 439 23.49 2.56 9.99
CA LYS A 439 23.80 3.61 10.96
C LYS A 439 24.11 4.96 10.33
N ILE A 440 24.86 4.98 9.23
CA ILE A 440 25.18 6.23 8.52
C ILE A 440 23.89 6.75 7.84
N ASN A 441 23.14 5.89 7.17
CA ASN A 441 21.94 6.26 6.44
C ASN A 441 20.84 6.84 7.36
N CYS A 442 20.73 6.36 8.61
CA CYS A 442 19.79 6.89 9.58
C CYS A 442 20.04 8.37 9.97
N ASN A 443 21.22 8.91 9.66
CA ASN A 443 21.52 10.34 9.88
C ASN A 443 21.16 11.20 8.65
N ILE A 444 20.67 10.58 7.55
CA ILE A 444 20.30 11.27 6.33
C ILE A 444 18.79 11.23 6.22
N LYS A 445 18.18 12.39 5.98
CA LYS A 445 16.74 12.49 5.73
C LYS A 445 16.55 13.05 4.33
N LEU A 446 16.00 12.23 3.44
CA LEU A 446 15.63 12.64 2.10
C LEU A 446 14.21 13.23 2.07
N PRO A 447 13.88 14.15 1.15
CA PRO A 447 12.53 14.68 1.00
C PRO A 447 11.55 13.56 0.61
N LEU A 448 10.26 13.77 0.93
CA LEU A 448 9.19 12.80 0.62
C LEU A 448 8.99 12.63 -0.89
N LEU A 449 9.35 13.63 -1.69
CA LEU A 449 9.27 13.62 -3.13
C LEU A 449 10.58 14.16 -3.73
N LEU A 450 11.21 13.38 -4.60
CA LEU A 450 12.37 13.78 -5.39
C LEU A 450 11.90 14.10 -6.81
N ILE A 451 11.90 15.39 -7.16
CA ILE A 451 11.44 15.91 -8.44
C ILE A 451 12.61 16.03 -9.42
N ASP A 452 13.78 16.35 -8.90
CA ASP A 452 15.02 16.53 -9.62
C ASP A 452 16.23 16.12 -8.75
N PRO A 453 17.47 16.08 -9.30
CA PRO A 453 18.65 15.70 -8.54
C PRO A 453 19.04 16.64 -7.40
N THR A 454 18.68 17.93 -7.49
CA THR A 454 19.00 18.96 -6.48
C THR A 454 18.10 18.83 -5.25
N GLY A 455 16.94 18.21 -5.41
CA GLY A 455 16.02 17.92 -4.31
C GLY A 455 16.64 17.10 -3.19
N VAL A 456 17.77 16.41 -3.44
CA VAL A 456 18.50 15.67 -2.39
C VAL A 456 19.06 16.60 -1.30
N ASP A 457 19.31 17.86 -1.61
CA ASP A 457 19.84 18.86 -0.68
C ASP A 457 18.76 19.60 0.12
N VAL A 458 17.50 19.40 -0.24
CA VAL A 458 16.37 20.05 0.43
C VAL A 458 16.12 19.36 1.78
N ILE A 459 16.15 20.13 2.87
CA ILE A 459 15.71 19.67 4.18
C ILE A 459 14.18 19.56 4.13
N PRO A 460 13.60 18.36 4.26
CA PRO A 460 12.18 18.22 4.15
C PRO A 460 11.46 18.84 5.35
N PHE A 461 10.63 19.85 5.11
CA PHE A 461 9.58 20.22 6.04
C PHE A 461 8.50 19.14 5.98
N GLN A 462 8.31 18.41 7.07
CA GLN A 462 7.19 17.50 7.19
C GLN A 462 5.93 18.30 7.51
N VAL A 463 5.11 18.52 6.49
CA VAL A 463 3.68 18.75 6.69
C VAL A 463 3.00 17.47 6.23
N SER A 464 2.86 16.52 7.14
CA SER A 464 1.91 15.43 6.95
C SER A 464 0.61 15.84 7.62
N SER A 465 -0.38 16.19 6.85
CA SER A 465 -1.75 16.14 7.34
C SER A 465 -2.17 14.67 7.37
N PRO A 466 -2.64 14.15 8.50
CA PRO A 466 -3.14 12.77 8.56
C PRO A 466 -4.29 12.59 7.57
N ASN A 467 -4.30 11.47 6.86
CA ASN A 467 -5.35 11.09 5.92
C ASN A 467 -6.58 10.49 6.65
N PHE A 468 -6.94 11.04 7.83
CA PHE A 468 -8.07 10.58 8.62
C PHE A 468 -9.05 11.72 8.91
#